data_a5295265d6570d8ef881f9f941a6a807
#
_entry.id   a5295265d6570d8ef881f9f941a6a807
#
_cell.length_a   1.000
_cell.length_b   1.000
_cell.length_c   1.000
_cell.angle_alpha   90.00
_cell.angle_beta   90.00
_cell.angle_gamma   90.00
#
_symmetry.space_group_name_H-M   'P 1'
#
loop_
_entity.id
_entity.type
_entity.pdbx_description
1 polymer ?
#
loop_
_entity_poly.entity_id
_entity_poly.type
_entity_poly.pdbx_seq_one_letter_code
_entity_poly.pdbx_strand_id
1 'polypeptide(L)'
;MRLFHRGAFPLAALLVLAVPQTAHAAHGKFTFQYDLAGHTRTAALRDPVDGACLDVTGSVGASGRAAFARNLTDGPATLYMSIDCEDDGVALPPGGSHDKPFKTVRFG
;
A
#
# COMPACT_ATOMS: atom_id res chain seq x y z
N MET A 1 4.65 -46.66 -7.64
CA MET A 1 4.14 -46.14 -7.05
C MET A 1 4.48 -45.40 -6.38
N ARG A 2 4.43 -45.79 -6.83
CA ARG A 2 4.09 -45.15 -6.37
C ARG A 2 4.31 -44.30 -5.85
N LEU A 3 4.44 -44.51 -6.60
CA LEU A 3 4.13 -43.70 -6.18
C LEU A 3 4.44 -43.08 -5.79
N PHE A 4 4.15 -43.54 -6.19
CA PHE A 4 3.91 -42.87 -5.81
C PHE A 4 4.18 -42.35 -5.60
N HIS A 5 4.20 -42.23 -6.32
CA HIS A 5 3.92 -41.68 -5.96
C HIS A 5 4.10 -41.15 -5.69
N ARG A 6 4.05 -40.89 -6.42
CA ARG A 6 3.55 -40.38 -6.13
C ARG A 6 3.57 -39.54 -5.64
N GLY A 7 3.90 -40.10 -6.39
CA GLY A 7 3.22 -39.25 -6.04
C GLY A 7 3.51 -38.45 -5.66
N ALA A 8 3.46 -38.48 -6.34
CA ALA A 8 3.03 -37.76 -6.02
C ALA A 8 3.29 -37.00 -5.76
N PHE A 9 3.39 -36.80 -6.00
CA PHE A 9 3.03 -35.90 -5.66
C PHE A 9 3.17 -35.18 -5.31
N PRO A 10 3.20 -35.41 -6.23
CA PRO A 10 2.86 -34.49 -5.92
C PRO A 10 3.09 -33.77 -5.34
N LEU A 11 3.21 -33.70 -5.73
CA LEU A 11 2.86 -32.81 -5.10
C LEU A 11 3.17 -32.02 -4.66
N ALA A 12 3.19 -32.09 -5.09
CA ALA A 12 2.96 -31.18 -4.68
C ALA A 12 3.10 -30.37 -4.43
N ALA A 13 3.13 -30.41 -4.81
CA ALA A 13 2.77 -29.44 -4.54
C ALA A 13 2.81 -28.70 -4.16
N LEU A 14 2.83 -28.74 -4.31
CA LEU A 14 2.47 -27.82 -3.87
C LEU A 14 2.79 -27.08 -3.27
N LEU A 15 2.83 -27.06 -3.50
CA LEU A 15 2.76 -26.21 -2.99
C LEU A 15 2.94 -25.37 -2.55
N VAL A 16 2.91 -25.36 -2.75
CA VAL A 16 2.77 -24.45 -2.49
C VAL A 16 2.66 -23.65 -2.23
N LEU A 17 2.40 -23.69 -2.35
CA LEU A 17 2.08 -22.89 -2.18
C LEU A 17 1.86 -22.05 -1.70
N ALA A 18 1.62 -22.14 -1.63
CA ALA A 18 1.33 -21.47 -1.30
C ALA A 18 1.43 -20.49 -0.93
N VAL A 19 1.48 -20.30 -0.92
CA VAL A 19 1.64 -19.41 -0.72
C VAL A 19 1.29 -18.41 -0.73
N PRO A 20 1.34 -18.57 -0.47
CA PRO A 20 0.86 -17.60 -0.34
C PRO A 20 0.59 -16.56 -0.83
N GLN A 21 -0.15 -16.57 -1.28
CA GLN A 21 -0.31 -15.39 -1.65
C GLN A 21 -0.49 -14.42 -0.83
N THR A 22 -0.03 -14.55 -0.47
CA THR A 22 0.00 -13.71 0.61
C THR A 22 0.11 -12.27 0.30
N ALA A 23 0.12 -11.44 1.28
CA ALA A 23 0.22 -10.02 1.12
C ALA A 23 1.43 -9.67 0.29
N HIS A 24 1.20 -9.10 -0.85
CA HIS A 24 2.25 -8.47 -1.60
C HIS A 24 2.47 -7.07 -1.07
N ALA A 25 3.69 -6.58 -1.19
CA ALA A 25 4.01 -5.20 -0.93
C ALA A 25 4.38 -4.55 -2.25
N ALA A 26 3.94 -3.32 -2.47
CA ALA A 26 4.44 -2.51 -3.55
C ALA A 26 5.91 -2.18 -3.26
N HIS A 27 6.76 -2.23 -4.27
CA HIS A 27 8.18 -1.91 -4.10
C HIS A 27 8.43 -0.44 -4.42
N GLY A 28 9.19 0.22 -3.57
CA GLY A 28 9.52 1.62 -3.72
C GLY A 28 8.96 2.45 -2.59
N LYS A 29 8.75 3.73 -2.85
CA LYS A 29 8.27 4.63 -1.81
C LYS A 29 7.10 5.45 -2.31
N PHE A 30 6.21 5.76 -1.38
CA PHE A 30 5.11 6.69 -1.58
C PHE A 30 5.38 7.88 -0.68
N THR A 31 5.52 9.08 -1.25
CA THR A 31 5.86 10.28 -0.50
C THR A 31 4.65 11.21 -0.39
N PHE A 32 4.61 11.97 0.68
CA PHE A 32 3.55 12.94 0.91
C PHE A 32 4.06 14.05 1.83
N GLN A 33 3.33 15.17 1.84
CA GLN A 33 3.60 16.27 2.73
C GLN A 33 2.51 16.39 3.78
N TYR A 34 2.89 16.88 4.95
CA TYR A 34 1.96 17.12 6.05
C TYR A 34 2.48 18.30 6.86
N ASP A 35 1.59 18.92 7.64
CA ASP A 35 1.97 20.00 8.54
C ASP A 35 2.07 19.48 9.96
N LEU A 36 3.16 19.84 10.62
CA LEU A 36 3.37 19.52 12.02
C LEU A 36 3.94 20.75 12.70
N ALA A 37 3.22 21.23 13.74
CA ALA A 37 3.63 22.40 14.52
C ALA A 37 3.90 23.62 13.63
N GLY A 38 3.08 23.83 12.60
CA GLY A 38 3.20 24.96 11.70
C GLY A 38 4.27 24.82 10.62
N HIS A 39 4.92 23.68 10.53
CA HIS A 39 5.94 23.44 9.51
C HIS A 39 5.50 22.34 8.56
N THR A 40 5.73 22.56 7.27
CA THR A 40 5.51 21.55 6.25
C THR A 40 6.65 20.56 6.24
N ARG A 41 6.32 19.27 6.30
CA ARG A 41 7.27 18.19 6.31
C ARG A 41 6.93 17.17 5.23
N THR A 42 7.91 16.39 4.84
CA THR A 42 7.75 15.31 3.87
C THR A 42 8.04 13.98 4.56
N ALA A 43 7.23 12.98 4.27
CA ALA A 43 7.42 11.64 4.77
C ALA A 43 7.25 10.64 3.63
N ALA A 44 7.63 9.40 3.89
CA ALA A 44 7.52 8.33 2.91
C ALA A 44 7.05 7.05 3.57
N LEU A 45 6.20 6.31 2.85
CA LEU A 45 5.90 4.91 3.16
C LEU A 45 6.79 4.08 2.24
N ARG A 46 7.58 3.20 2.82
CA ARG A 46 8.49 2.35 2.04
C ARG A 46 7.90 0.96 1.93
N ASP A 47 7.89 0.43 0.71
CA ASP A 47 7.39 -0.91 0.41
C ASP A 47 6.05 -1.19 1.10
N PRO A 48 5.05 -0.34 0.88
CA PRO A 48 3.79 -0.44 1.61
C PRO A 48 3.04 -1.73 1.28
N VAL A 49 2.40 -2.28 2.29
CA VAL A 49 1.64 -3.53 2.18
C VAL A 49 0.37 -3.29 1.37
N ASP A 50 0.07 -4.20 0.45
CA ASP A 50 -1.16 -4.14 -0.34
C ASP A 50 -2.39 -4.46 0.52
N GLY A 51 -3.49 -3.81 0.20
CA GLY A 51 -4.79 -4.11 0.77
C GLY A 51 -5.11 -3.44 2.10
N ALA A 52 -4.12 -2.91 2.81
CA ALA A 52 -4.36 -2.25 4.08
C ALA A 52 -4.75 -0.78 3.88
N CYS A 53 -5.68 -0.30 4.69
CA CYS A 53 -6.00 1.12 4.72
C CYS A 53 -5.02 1.82 5.67
N LEU A 54 -4.13 2.63 5.10
CA LEU A 54 -3.03 3.24 5.84
C LEU A 54 -3.36 4.70 6.15
N ASP A 55 -3.46 5.02 7.44
CA ASP A 55 -3.67 6.40 7.89
C ASP A 55 -2.31 7.10 7.92
N VAL A 56 -2.01 7.87 6.88
CA VAL A 56 -0.69 8.49 6.75
C VAL A 56 -0.46 9.62 7.75
N THR A 57 -1.51 10.32 8.14
CA THR A 57 -1.38 11.41 9.11
C THR A 57 -1.19 10.86 10.52
N GLY A 58 -1.87 9.77 10.86
CA GLY A 58 -1.69 9.11 12.14
C GLY A 58 -0.29 8.54 12.30
N SER A 59 0.28 8.02 11.23
CA SER A 59 1.60 7.39 11.29
C SER A 59 2.74 8.37 11.57
N VAL A 60 2.53 9.66 11.31
CA VAL A 60 3.56 10.70 11.57
C VAL A 60 3.18 11.62 12.73
N GLY A 61 2.09 11.28 13.45
CA GLY A 61 1.66 12.09 14.60
C GLY A 61 1.05 13.42 14.23
N ALA A 62 0.72 13.63 12.97
CA ALA A 62 0.11 14.88 12.53
C ALA A 62 -1.40 14.82 12.72
N SER A 63 -2.02 15.98 12.87
CA SER A 63 -3.46 16.09 12.80
C SER A 63 -3.85 16.69 11.45
N GLY A 64 -5.05 16.37 10.98
CA GLY A 64 -5.52 16.92 9.72
C GLY A 64 -5.21 16.00 8.56
N ARG A 65 -4.64 16.55 7.50
CA ARG A 65 -4.53 15.84 6.23
C ARG A 65 -3.14 15.96 5.65
N ALA A 66 -2.80 14.95 4.85
CA ALA A 66 -1.61 15.01 4.01
C ALA A 66 -1.99 15.58 2.66
N ALA A 67 -1.00 15.93 1.87
CA ALA A 67 -1.17 16.43 0.50
C ALA A 67 0.08 16.15 -0.31
N PHE A 68 0.04 16.49 -1.59
CA PHE A 68 1.19 16.35 -2.50
C PHE A 68 1.74 14.93 -2.51
N ALA A 69 0.85 13.98 -2.73
CA ALA A 69 1.22 12.56 -2.81
C ALA A 69 1.96 12.28 -4.11
N ARG A 70 2.98 11.44 -4.02
CA ARG A 70 3.69 10.91 -5.19
C ARG A 70 3.87 9.42 -5.02
N ASN A 71 3.38 8.67 -5.99
CA ASN A 71 3.48 7.21 -5.95
C ASN A 71 4.73 6.78 -6.73
N LEU A 72 5.83 6.60 -6.03
CA LEU A 72 7.09 6.12 -6.59
C LEU A 72 7.26 4.62 -6.33
N THR A 73 6.17 3.91 -6.12
CA THR A 73 6.16 2.45 -6.04
C THR A 73 5.81 1.87 -7.40
N ASP A 74 5.93 0.56 -7.51
CA ASP A 74 5.56 -0.19 -8.72
C ASP A 74 4.11 -0.66 -8.72
N GLY A 75 3.33 -0.34 -7.69
CA GLY A 75 1.94 -0.74 -7.58
C GLY A 75 0.98 0.44 -7.58
N PRO A 76 -0.28 0.20 -7.93
CA PRO A 76 -1.29 1.26 -7.91
C PRO A 76 -1.68 1.61 -6.48
N ALA A 77 -2.09 2.84 -6.27
CA ALA A 77 -2.58 3.33 -4.99
C ALA A 77 -3.93 4.01 -5.19
N THR A 78 -4.71 4.08 -4.12
CA THR A 78 -5.95 4.86 -4.08
C THR A 78 -5.92 5.74 -2.84
N LEU A 79 -6.14 7.03 -3.03
CA LEU A 79 -6.16 8.01 -1.95
C LEU A 79 -7.58 8.26 -1.48
N TYR A 80 -7.77 8.39 -0.17
CA TYR A 80 -9.10 8.60 0.41
C TYR A 80 -9.08 9.78 1.37
N MET A 81 -10.24 10.42 1.51
CA MET A 81 -10.45 11.47 2.51
C MET A 81 -10.95 10.90 3.84
N SER A 82 -11.48 9.68 3.83
CA SER A 82 -11.99 9.03 5.03
C SER A 82 -10.88 8.26 5.74
N ILE A 83 -11.05 8.06 7.04
CA ILE A 83 -10.05 7.35 7.84
C ILE A 83 -10.05 5.85 7.59
N ASP A 84 -11.10 5.33 6.98
CA ASP A 84 -11.31 3.90 6.78
C ASP A 84 -11.29 3.48 5.31
N CYS A 85 -10.89 4.38 4.41
CA CYS A 85 -10.85 4.12 2.97
C CYS A 85 -12.21 3.75 2.39
N GLU A 86 -13.28 4.37 2.86
CA GLU A 86 -14.65 4.03 2.48
C GLU A 86 -15.29 4.99 1.49
N ASP A 87 -14.65 6.11 1.19
CA ASP A 87 -15.18 7.04 0.19
C ASP A 87 -14.74 6.60 -1.22
N ASP A 88 -15.09 7.42 -2.22
CA ASP A 88 -14.84 7.07 -3.63
C ASP A 88 -13.38 6.89 -3.97
N GLY A 89 -12.52 7.64 -3.32
CA GLY A 89 -11.09 7.56 -3.56
C GLY A 89 -10.66 8.19 -4.89
N VAL A 90 -9.35 8.35 -5.00
CA VAL A 90 -8.69 8.86 -6.20
C VAL A 90 -7.56 7.91 -6.56
N ALA A 91 -7.62 7.37 -7.79
CA ALA A 91 -6.59 6.46 -8.25
C ALA A 91 -5.28 7.20 -8.48
N LEU A 92 -4.18 6.60 -8.03
CA LEU A 92 -2.84 7.14 -8.19
C LEU A 92 -1.92 6.03 -8.69
N PRO A 93 -1.74 5.92 -10.00
CA PRO A 93 -0.91 4.86 -10.57
C PRO A 93 0.56 5.07 -10.26
N PRO A 94 1.41 4.04 -10.48
CA PRO A 94 2.86 4.22 -10.35
C PRO A 94 3.34 5.41 -11.16
N GLY A 95 4.17 6.25 -10.55
CA GLY A 95 4.67 7.48 -11.15
C GLY A 95 3.70 8.65 -11.08
N GLY A 96 2.48 8.42 -10.61
CA GLY A 96 1.47 9.48 -10.51
C GLY A 96 1.70 10.39 -9.32
N SER A 97 1.11 11.58 -9.40
CA SER A 97 1.12 12.54 -8.30
C SER A 97 -0.23 13.20 -8.17
N HIS A 98 -0.52 13.70 -6.97
CA HIS A 98 -1.80 14.29 -6.63
C HIS A 98 -1.59 15.34 -5.55
N ASP A 99 -1.93 16.59 -5.87
CA ASP A 99 -1.60 17.70 -4.96
C ASP A 99 -2.67 18.03 -3.94
N LYS A 100 -3.86 17.45 -4.07
CA LYS A 100 -4.95 17.78 -3.15
C LYS A 100 -4.83 17.00 -1.85
N PRO A 101 -5.49 17.49 -0.78
CA PRO A 101 -5.44 16.81 0.52
C PRO A 101 -6.04 15.41 0.47
N PHE A 102 -5.51 14.53 1.29
CA PHE A 102 -6.04 13.19 1.51
C PHE A 102 -5.70 12.75 2.93
N LYS A 103 -6.26 11.64 3.38
CA LYS A 103 -6.06 11.15 4.74
C LYS A 103 -5.51 9.75 4.81
N THR A 104 -6.01 8.88 3.96
CA THR A 104 -5.59 7.47 3.94
C THR A 104 -5.25 7.05 2.52
N VAL A 105 -4.48 5.96 2.42
CA VAL A 105 -4.10 5.38 1.15
C VAL A 105 -4.18 3.86 1.24
N ARG A 106 -4.60 3.23 0.15
CA ARG A 106 -4.59 1.77 0.02
C ARG A 106 -3.85 1.41 -1.26
N PHE A 107 -2.94 0.45 -1.16
CA PHE A 107 -2.20 -0.08 -2.30
C PHE A 107 -2.80 -1.40 -2.77
N GLY A 108 -2.71 -1.65 -4.07
CA GLY A 108 -3.20 -2.89 -4.64
C GLY A 108 -4.51 -2.84 -5.41
#